data_a0da070dac760a349f4523867bfbf9eb
#
_entry.id   a0da070dac760a349f4523867bfbf9eb
#
_cell.length_a   1.000
_cell.length_b   1.000
_cell.length_c   1.000
_cell.angle_alpha   90.00
_cell.angle_beta   90.00
_cell.angle_gamma   90.00
#
_symmetry.space_group_name_H-M   'P 1'
#
loop_
_entity.id
_entity.type
_entity.pdbx_description
1 polymer ?
#
loop_
_entity_poly.entity_id
_entity_poly.type
_entity_poly.pdbx_seq_one_letter_code
_entity_poly.pdbx_strand_id
1 'polypeptide(L)'
;HRYCGADCLSPAHAVIEFKNVSVDVDEYDVEGRHRRVKILSTMNLIVSERRVAVIGPNGAGKSTLLKLVNGLVEATNGTVTVDGINPSEDGRAARRHVGYVFTNPMSQLVMSTPVADVELSLRQRIRNRLERHEAAMQILADQGLEAVAGRSVHALSGGERQLVSLASVLAVEPSVILADEPTTLLDLRNREMVRHAFERLDQQILCCTHDLELAASFDRVLAVEDGRIVDDGDPGEVIADYRARMVSGQGGVVPRRGGQDKSR
;
A
#
# COMPACT_ATOMS: atom_id res chain seq x y z
N HIS A 1 0.15 16.74 -43.88
CA HIS A 1 -0.41 18.01 -43.40
C HIS A 1 -1.28 17.78 -42.19
N ARG A 2 -0.96 18.54 -41.13
CA ARG A 2 -1.58 18.77 -39.81
C ARG A 2 -1.28 17.71 -38.75
N TYR A 3 -0.23 17.99 -38.03
CA TYR A 3 -0.02 17.59 -36.66
C TYR A 3 -1.20 18.06 -35.83
N CYS A 4 -1.92 17.17 -35.22
CA CYS A 4 -2.79 17.44 -34.10
C CYS A 4 -1.98 17.06 -32.87
N GLY A 5 -1.65 18.03 -32.02
CA GLY A 5 -0.98 17.83 -30.77
C GLY A 5 -1.86 16.93 -29.89
N ALA A 6 -1.38 15.74 -29.60
CA ALA A 6 -1.91 14.94 -28.51
C ALA A 6 -1.21 15.48 -27.25
N ASP A 7 -1.95 16.19 -26.42
CA ASP A 7 -1.60 16.37 -25.01
C ASP A 7 -1.29 14.97 -24.48
N CYS A 8 -0.04 14.75 -24.09
CA CYS A 8 0.35 13.64 -23.25
C CYS A 8 -0.33 13.82 -21.90
N LEU A 9 -1.59 13.41 -21.81
CA LEU A 9 -2.20 13.10 -20.53
C LEU A 9 -1.44 11.90 -19.98
N SER A 10 -0.59 12.13 -18.99
CA SER A 10 -0.11 11.05 -18.12
C SER A 10 -1.31 10.19 -17.73
N PRO A 11 -1.21 8.86 -17.73
CA PRO A 11 -2.33 8.01 -17.32
C PRO A 11 -2.79 8.50 -15.94
N ALA A 12 -4.04 8.92 -15.85
CA ALA A 12 -4.59 9.40 -14.59
C ALA A 12 -4.51 8.23 -13.60
N HIS A 13 -3.75 8.45 -12.52
CA HIS A 13 -3.68 7.47 -11.42
C HIS A 13 -5.06 7.36 -10.79
N ALA A 14 -5.33 6.22 -10.16
CA ALA A 14 -6.56 6.01 -9.43
C ALA A 14 -6.73 7.07 -8.32
N VAL A 15 -7.95 7.48 -8.04
CA VAL A 15 -8.26 8.41 -6.96
C VAL A 15 -8.82 7.64 -5.78
N ILE A 16 -8.07 7.63 -4.67
CA ILE A 16 -8.54 7.08 -3.39
C ILE A 16 -9.06 8.24 -2.56
N GLU A 17 -10.32 8.19 -2.17
CA GLU A 17 -10.96 9.25 -1.42
C GLU A 17 -11.53 8.74 -0.10
N PHE A 18 -11.21 9.42 0.99
CA PHE A 18 -11.76 9.21 2.33
C PHE A 18 -12.63 10.41 2.69
N LYS A 19 -13.91 10.19 2.93
CA LYS A 19 -14.91 11.22 3.30
C LYS A 19 -15.40 10.99 4.71
N ASN A 20 -15.01 11.86 5.65
CA ASN A 20 -15.41 11.83 7.06
C ASN A 20 -15.18 10.45 7.73
N VAL A 21 -14.11 9.78 7.34
CA VAL A 21 -13.82 8.39 7.73
C VAL A 21 -13.28 8.35 9.15
N SER A 22 -13.86 7.47 9.98
CA SER A 22 -13.30 7.09 11.28
C SER A 22 -13.45 5.58 11.49
N VAL A 23 -12.57 5.01 12.32
CA VAL A 23 -12.60 3.60 12.69
C VAL A 23 -12.50 3.47 14.20
N ASP A 24 -13.53 2.87 14.80
CA ASP A 24 -13.56 2.46 16.19
C ASP A 24 -13.66 0.92 16.23
N VAL A 25 -13.03 0.28 17.20
CA VAL A 25 -13.14 -1.16 17.45
C VAL A 25 -13.59 -1.41 18.88
N ASP A 26 -14.38 -2.46 19.05
CA ASP A 26 -14.81 -2.89 20.37
C ASP A 26 -13.77 -3.88 20.92
N GLU A 27 -13.16 -3.54 22.03
CA GLU A 27 -12.23 -4.40 22.77
C GLU A 27 -12.88 -4.87 24.08
N TYR A 28 -12.59 -6.10 24.44
CA TYR A 28 -12.97 -6.68 25.74
C TYR A 28 -11.71 -7.00 26.53
N ASP A 29 -11.63 -6.49 27.76
CA ASP A 29 -10.53 -6.83 28.64
C ASP A 29 -10.66 -8.26 29.21
N VAL A 30 -9.65 -8.71 29.92
CA VAL A 30 -9.62 -10.05 30.54
C VAL A 30 -10.75 -10.29 31.57
N GLU A 31 -11.38 -9.23 32.03
CA GLU A 31 -12.54 -9.25 32.95
C GLU A 31 -13.87 -9.15 32.18
N GLY A 32 -13.84 -9.11 30.83
CA GLY A 32 -15.02 -9.01 29.98
C GLY A 32 -15.63 -7.61 29.90
N ARG A 33 -14.93 -6.58 30.35
CA ARG A 33 -15.42 -5.18 30.27
C ARG A 33 -15.24 -4.67 28.85
N HIS A 34 -16.31 -4.18 28.28
CA HIS A 34 -16.34 -3.59 26.93
C HIS A 34 -15.68 -2.21 26.94
N ARG A 35 -14.78 -1.99 25.97
CA ARG A 35 -14.17 -0.70 25.71
C ARG A 35 -14.19 -0.42 24.20
N ARG A 36 -14.69 0.73 23.81
CA ARG A 36 -14.59 1.22 22.44
C ARG A 36 -13.27 2.00 22.27
N VAL A 37 -12.42 1.52 21.39
CA VAL A 37 -11.10 2.09 21.11
C VAL A 37 -11.12 2.72 19.71
N LYS A 38 -10.75 3.99 19.64
CA LYS A 38 -10.63 4.71 18.39
C LYS A 38 -9.29 4.41 17.75
N ILE A 39 -9.33 3.75 16.58
CA ILE A 39 -8.14 3.42 15.78
C ILE A 39 -7.79 4.55 14.82
N LEU A 40 -8.82 5.12 14.14
CA LEU A 40 -8.65 6.28 13.27
C LEU A 40 -9.66 7.36 13.64
N SER A 41 -9.17 8.55 13.90
CA SER A 41 -9.99 9.75 14.09
C SER A 41 -10.58 10.19 12.77
N THR A 42 -11.70 10.91 12.82
CA THR A 42 -12.37 11.41 11.62
C THR A 42 -11.40 12.18 10.73
N MET A 43 -11.30 11.75 9.48
CA MET A 43 -10.41 12.34 8.49
C MET A 43 -11.09 12.49 7.13
N ASN A 44 -10.62 13.46 6.37
CA ASN A 44 -10.86 13.61 4.95
C ASN A 44 -9.50 13.58 4.26
N LEU A 45 -9.34 12.74 3.24
CA LEU A 45 -8.08 12.57 2.52
C LEU A 45 -8.37 12.21 1.07
N ILE A 46 -7.64 12.80 0.15
CA ILE A 46 -7.59 12.40 -1.25
C ILE A 46 -6.15 12.00 -1.58
N VAL A 47 -6.00 10.82 -2.18
CA VAL A 47 -4.72 10.28 -2.65
C VAL A 47 -4.85 10.10 -4.16
N SER A 48 -4.12 10.92 -4.91
CA SER A 48 -4.09 10.93 -6.38
C SER A 48 -2.67 10.81 -6.94
N GLU A 49 -1.66 10.96 -6.08
CA GLU A 49 -0.26 10.84 -6.45
C GLU A 49 0.09 9.37 -6.73
N ARG A 50 1.08 9.16 -7.61
CA ARG A 50 1.48 7.82 -8.01
C ARG A 50 2.07 7.02 -6.84
N ARG A 51 2.85 7.66 -5.97
CA ARG A 51 3.49 7.00 -4.84
C ARG A 51 3.27 7.80 -3.56
N VAL A 52 2.52 7.23 -2.64
CA VAL A 52 2.24 7.85 -1.35
C VAL A 52 2.69 6.92 -0.23
N ALA A 53 3.58 7.41 0.64
CA ALA A 53 4.00 6.69 1.82
C ALA A 53 3.26 7.17 3.07
N VAL A 54 2.91 6.23 3.94
CA VAL A 54 2.31 6.50 5.25
C VAL A 54 3.31 6.07 6.31
N ILE A 55 3.84 7.03 7.06
CA ILE A 55 4.79 6.81 8.14
C ILE A 55 4.14 7.06 9.50
N GLY A 56 4.74 6.54 10.55
CA GLY A 56 4.26 6.73 11.92
C GLY A 56 4.64 5.57 12.83
N PRO A 57 4.45 5.70 14.15
CA PRO A 57 4.78 4.65 15.10
C PRO A 57 3.89 3.41 14.95
N ASN A 58 4.30 2.30 15.57
CA ASN A 58 3.47 1.11 15.61
C ASN A 58 2.18 1.39 16.39
N GLY A 59 1.06 0.88 15.89
CA GLY A 59 -0.26 1.14 16.48
C GLY A 59 -0.92 2.47 16.10
N ALA A 60 -0.27 3.32 15.28
CA ALA A 60 -0.84 4.60 14.86
C ALA A 60 -2.05 4.52 13.91
N GLY A 61 -2.41 3.31 13.44
CA GLY A 61 -3.55 3.12 12.51
C GLY A 61 -3.17 2.98 11.04
N LYS A 62 -1.87 2.96 10.69
CA LYS A 62 -1.38 2.89 9.29
C LYS A 62 -1.97 1.70 8.51
N SER A 63 -1.83 0.48 9.04
CA SER A 63 -2.38 -0.72 8.37
C SER A 63 -3.91 -0.70 8.29
N THR A 64 -4.59 -0.07 9.24
CA THR A 64 -6.04 0.11 9.21
C THR A 64 -6.45 1.02 8.06
N LEU A 65 -5.69 2.11 7.84
CA LEU A 65 -5.91 3.02 6.72
C LEU A 65 -5.77 2.27 5.36
N LEU A 66 -4.76 1.41 5.20
CA LEU A 66 -4.65 0.59 4.00
C LEU A 66 -5.81 -0.40 3.86
N LYS A 67 -6.18 -1.07 4.95
CA LYS A 67 -7.25 -2.09 4.94
C LYS A 67 -8.63 -1.52 4.62
N LEU A 68 -8.87 -0.25 4.87
CA LEU A 68 -10.08 0.45 4.44
C LEU A 68 -10.17 0.53 2.91
N VAL A 69 -9.02 0.74 2.23
CA VAL A 69 -8.98 0.92 0.76
C VAL A 69 -9.33 -0.36 0.00
N ASN A 70 -9.06 -1.54 0.55
CA ASN A 70 -9.40 -2.82 -0.09
C ASN A 70 -10.63 -3.51 0.55
N GLY A 71 -11.29 -2.86 1.50
CA GLY A 71 -12.49 -3.38 2.17
C GLY A 71 -12.21 -4.55 3.13
N LEU A 72 -10.98 -4.73 3.61
CA LEU A 72 -10.66 -5.69 4.69
C LEU A 72 -11.07 -5.16 6.07
N VAL A 73 -11.24 -3.86 6.20
CA VAL A 73 -11.81 -3.18 7.36
C VAL A 73 -12.87 -2.22 6.85
N GLU A 74 -13.99 -2.16 7.55
CA GLU A 74 -15.05 -1.20 7.28
C GLU A 74 -14.88 0.06 8.14
N ALA A 75 -15.20 1.21 7.58
CA ALA A 75 -15.25 2.46 8.34
C ALA A 75 -16.43 2.42 9.31
N THR A 76 -16.21 2.87 10.56
CA THR A 76 -17.32 3.06 11.52
C THR A 76 -18.21 4.23 11.09
N ASN A 77 -17.61 5.27 10.55
CA ASN A 77 -18.31 6.41 9.95
C ASN A 77 -17.62 6.83 8.67
N GLY A 78 -18.34 7.49 7.79
CA GLY A 78 -17.84 7.99 6.53
C GLY A 78 -17.73 6.92 5.44
N THR A 79 -17.08 7.24 4.34
CA THR A 79 -16.93 6.37 3.18
C THR A 79 -15.54 6.45 2.60
N VAL A 80 -15.04 5.30 2.11
CA VAL A 80 -13.82 5.23 1.30
C VAL A 80 -14.21 4.82 -0.11
N THR A 81 -13.62 5.44 -1.12
CA THR A 81 -13.80 5.04 -2.51
C THR A 81 -12.46 4.95 -3.23
N VAL A 82 -12.37 4.02 -4.18
CA VAL A 82 -11.27 3.90 -5.15
C VAL A 82 -11.88 4.02 -6.53
N ASP A 83 -11.57 5.09 -7.25
CA ASP A 83 -12.21 5.43 -8.53
C ASP A 83 -13.75 5.41 -8.45
N GLY A 84 -14.30 5.90 -7.34
CA GLY A 84 -15.73 5.92 -7.08
C GLY A 84 -16.33 4.58 -6.63
N ILE A 85 -15.57 3.48 -6.60
CA ILE A 85 -16.02 2.18 -6.09
C ILE A 85 -15.84 2.18 -4.57
N ASN A 86 -16.93 1.92 -3.83
CA ASN A 86 -16.87 1.73 -2.38
C ASN A 86 -16.52 0.26 -2.04
N PRO A 87 -15.35 -0.02 -1.44
CA PRO A 87 -14.94 -1.37 -1.12
C PRO A 87 -15.82 -2.10 -0.11
N SER A 88 -16.54 -1.37 0.74
CA SER A 88 -17.47 -1.96 1.72
C SER A 88 -18.78 -2.42 1.06
N GLU A 89 -19.19 -1.80 -0.05
CA GLU A 89 -20.41 -2.14 -0.79
C GLU A 89 -20.12 -3.17 -1.89
N ASP A 90 -19.04 -2.98 -2.66
CA ASP A 90 -18.59 -3.92 -3.70
C ASP A 90 -17.13 -4.30 -3.53
N GLY A 91 -16.85 -5.07 -2.49
CA GLY A 91 -15.51 -5.58 -2.23
C GLY A 91 -14.95 -6.48 -3.35
N ARG A 92 -15.82 -7.07 -4.19
CA ARG A 92 -15.37 -7.88 -5.33
C ARG A 92 -14.85 -6.99 -6.47
N ALA A 93 -15.54 -5.90 -6.78
CA ALA A 93 -15.07 -4.92 -7.74
C ALA A 93 -13.79 -4.25 -7.25
N ALA A 94 -13.77 -3.78 -5.99
CA ALA A 94 -12.60 -3.16 -5.40
C ALA A 94 -11.34 -4.06 -5.48
N ARG A 95 -11.44 -5.35 -5.13
CA ARG A 95 -10.32 -6.29 -5.19
C ARG A 95 -9.81 -6.62 -6.60
N ARG A 96 -10.49 -6.22 -7.66
CA ARG A 96 -9.96 -6.29 -9.03
C ARG A 96 -9.03 -5.12 -9.33
N HIS A 97 -9.24 -3.98 -8.69
CA HIS A 97 -8.49 -2.75 -8.88
C HIS A 97 -7.39 -2.56 -7.85
N VAL A 98 -7.53 -3.17 -6.68
CA VAL A 98 -6.64 -2.96 -5.54
C VAL A 98 -5.95 -4.27 -5.15
N GLY A 99 -4.63 -4.30 -5.34
CA GLY A 99 -3.77 -5.37 -4.85
C GLY A 99 -3.22 -5.06 -3.46
N TYR A 100 -3.01 -6.09 -2.64
CA TYR A 100 -2.46 -5.93 -1.29
C TYR A 100 -1.22 -6.80 -1.10
N VAL A 101 -0.12 -6.19 -0.70
CA VAL A 101 1.16 -6.83 -0.36
C VAL A 101 1.32 -6.80 1.16
N PHE A 102 1.34 -7.97 1.78
CA PHE A 102 1.41 -8.12 3.23
C PHE A 102 2.84 -7.95 3.76
N THR A 103 2.97 -7.54 5.01
CA THR A 103 4.24 -7.45 5.74
C THR A 103 5.00 -8.78 5.75
N ASN A 104 4.28 -9.89 5.97
CA ASN A 104 4.84 -11.23 5.93
C ASN A 104 4.42 -11.93 4.65
N PRO A 105 5.32 -12.13 3.67
CA PRO A 105 4.99 -12.78 2.41
C PRO A 105 4.49 -14.23 2.59
N MET A 106 4.93 -14.92 3.64
CA MET A 106 4.46 -16.29 3.91
C MET A 106 2.98 -16.37 4.31
N SER A 107 2.38 -15.27 4.74
CA SER A 107 0.94 -15.18 4.98
C SER A 107 0.13 -14.99 3.69
N GLN A 108 0.79 -14.66 2.59
CA GLN A 108 0.19 -14.42 1.27
C GLN A 108 0.42 -15.58 0.31
N LEU A 109 1.63 -16.17 0.32
CA LEU A 109 2.01 -17.25 -0.57
C LEU A 109 1.30 -18.55 -0.15
N VAL A 110 0.53 -19.12 -1.06
CA VAL A 110 -0.32 -20.30 -0.82
C VAL A 110 0.30 -21.55 -1.43
N MET A 111 1.03 -21.39 -2.54
CA MET A 111 1.59 -22.50 -3.29
C MET A 111 3.04 -22.80 -2.87
N SER A 112 3.53 -23.98 -3.18
CA SER A 112 4.88 -24.42 -2.81
C SER A 112 6.00 -23.80 -3.64
N THR A 113 5.68 -23.25 -4.81
CA THR A 113 6.66 -22.63 -5.72
C THR A 113 6.16 -21.29 -6.24
N PRO A 114 7.08 -20.32 -6.55
CA PRO A 114 6.73 -19.03 -7.13
C PRO A 114 5.82 -19.11 -8.36
N VAL A 115 6.18 -19.97 -9.32
CA VAL A 115 5.40 -20.06 -10.56
C VAL A 115 3.98 -20.57 -10.30
N ALA A 116 3.81 -21.52 -9.39
CA ALA A 116 2.48 -22.04 -9.06
C ALA A 116 1.61 -21.00 -8.34
N ASP A 117 2.22 -20.12 -7.53
CA ASP A 117 1.52 -19.05 -6.82
C ASP A 117 1.04 -17.96 -7.79
N VAL A 118 1.89 -17.54 -8.73
CA VAL A 118 1.50 -16.59 -9.80
C VAL A 118 0.45 -17.21 -10.73
N GLU A 119 0.60 -18.49 -11.12
CA GLU A 119 -0.43 -19.22 -11.89
C GLU A 119 -1.79 -19.25 -11.19
N LEU A 120 -1.80 -19.38 -9.86
CA LEU A 120 -3.03 -19.35 -9.06
C LEU A 120 -3.75 -18.00 -9.22
N SER A 121 -3.01 -16.90 -9.15
CA SER A 121 -3.54 -15.55 -9.35
C SER A 121 -4.09 -15.33 -10.76
N LEU A 122 -3.43 -15.89 -11.77
CA LEU A 122 -3.84 -15.81 -13.18
C LEU A 122 -5.05 -16.70 -13.54
N ARG A 123 -5.43 -17.66 -12.68
CA ARG A 123 -6.39 -18.72 -13.02
C ARG A 123 -7.76 -18.21 -13.47
N GLN A 124 -8.20 -17.09 -12.97
CA GLN A 124 -9.49 -16.50 -13.36
C GLN A 124 -9.44 -15.81 -14.73
N ARG A 125 -8.26 -15.35 -15.15
CA ARG A 125 -8.05 -14.59 -16.40
C ARG A 125 -7.60 -15.50 -17.55
N ILE A 126 -6.71 -16.45 -17.29
CA ILE A 126 -6.12 -17.34 -18.29
C ILE A 126 -6.51 -18.79 -17.96
N ARG A 127 -7.43 -19.36 -18.75
CA ARG A 127 -7.93 -20.72 -18.53
C ARG A 127 -6.97 -21.79 -19.08
N ASN A 128 -6.32 -21.49 -20.22
CA ASN A 128 -5.34 -22.40 -20.80
C ASN A 128 -4.13 -22.54 -19.88
N ARG A 129 -3.74 -23.78 -19.59
CA ARG A 129 -2.66 -24.09 -18.66
C ARG A 129 -1.29 -23.66 -19.18
N LEU A 130 -1.02 -23.87 -20.48
CA LEU A 130 0.28 -23.52 -21.07
C LEU A 130 0.44 -22.00 -21.14
N GLU A 131 -0.54 -21.30 -21.66
CA GLU A 131 -0.55 -19.82 -21.71
C GLU A 131 -0.41 -19.20 -20.32
N ARG A 132 -1.07 -19.78 -19.31
CA ARG A 132 -0.99 -19.32 -17.92
C ARG A 132 0.41 -19.53 -17.33
N HIS A 133 1.05 -20.68 -17.65
CA HIS A 133 2.42 -20.95 -17.23
C HIS A 133 3.40 -19.98 -17.88
N GLU A 134 3.30 -19.73 -19.17
CA GLU A 134 4.12 -18.76 -19.90
C GLU A 134 3.95 -17.36 -19.34
N ALA A 135 2.71 -16.91 -19.10
CA ALA A 135 2.42 -15.62 -18.48
C ALA A 135 3.00 -15.51 -17.06
N ALA A 136 2.89 -16.57 -16.24
CA ALA A 136 3.45 -16.60 -14.89
C ALA A 136 4.98 -16.51 -14.92
N MET A 137 5.64 -17.22 -15.82
CA MET A 137 7.09 -17.15 -16.01
C MET A 137 7.54 -15.75 -16.45
N GLN A 138 6.78 -15.10 -17.34
CA GLN A 138 7.10 -13.75 -17.77
C GLN A 138 6.99 -12.75 -16.62
N ILE A 139 5.91 -12.80 -15.83
CA ILE A 139 5.74 -11.93 -14.64
C ILE A 139 6.90 -12.12 -13.65
N LEU A 140 7.33 -13.37 -13.42
CA LEU A 140 8.47 -13.65 -12.55
C LEU A 140 9.78 -13.13 -13.13
N ALA A 141 9.99 -13.28 -14.44
CA ALA A 141 11.18 -12.76 -15.14
C ALA A 141 11.25 -11.23 -15.04
N ASP A 142 10.14 -10.52 -15.19
CA ASP A 142 10.05 -9.06 -15.04
C ASP A 142 10.44 -8.59 -13.62
N GLN A 143 10.27 -9.45 -12.62
CA GLN A 143 10.72 -9.22 -11.24
C GLN A 143 12.12 -9.80 -10.94
N GLY A 144 12.81 -10.37 -11.94
CA GLY A 144 14.13 -10.98 -11.78
C GLY A 144 14.12 -12.31 -11.02
N LEU A 145 12.98 -13.01 -11.01
CA LEU A 145 12.76 -14.26 -10.26
C LEU A 145 12.75 -15.53 -11.13
N GLU A 146 13.08 -15.44 -12.42
CA GLU A 146 13.05 -16.57 -13.34
C GLU A 146 13.87 -17.77 -12.84
N ALA A 147 15.08 -17.53 -12.33
CA ALA A 147 15.99 -18.56 -11.84
C ALA A 147 15.45 -19.33 -10.60
N VAL A 148 14.48 -18.76 -9.90
CA VAL A 148 13.91 -19.34 -8.68
C VAL A 148 12.45 -19.77 -8.84
N ALA A 149 11.86 -19.61 -10.04
CA ALA A 149 10.44 -19.84 -10.31
C ALA A 149 9.92 -21.23 -9.89
N GLY A 150 10.74 -22.27 -10.04
CA GLY A 150 10.42 -23.66 -9.66
C GLY A 150 10.94 -24.08 -8.28
N ARG A 151 11.62 -23.20 -7.52
CA ARG A 151 12.16 -23.54 -6.20
C ARG A 151 11.06 -23.51 -5.13
N SER A 152 11.29 -24.23 -4.03
CA SER A 152 10.41 -24.12 -2.87
C SER A 152 10.41 -22.70 -2.31
N VAL A 153 9.23 -22.12 -2.02
CA VAL A 153 9.10 -20.79 -1.40
C VAL A 153 9.83 -20.72 -0.05
N HIS A 154 9.97 -21.83 0.65
CA HIS A 154 10.71 -21.89 1.92
C HIS A 154 12.23 -21.78 1.74
N ALA A 155 12.75 -22.08 0.54
CA ALA A 155 14.17 -22.01 0.22
C ALA A 155 14.58 -20.63 -0.34
N LEU A 156 13.63 -19.69 -0.51
CA LEU A 156 13.88 -18.34 -0.98
C LEU A 156 14.38 -17.43 0.14
N SER A 157 15.15 -16.38 -0.23
CA SER A 157 15.47 -15.29 0.67
C SER A 157 14.21 -14.49 1.05
N GLY A 158 14.29 -13.65 2.08
CA GLY A 158 13.19 -12.75 2.46
C GLY A 158 12.76 -11.83 1.33
N GLY A 159 13.73 -11.23 0.62
CA GLY A 159 13.46 -10.35 -0.52
C GLY A 159 12.85 -11.09 -1.71
N GLU A 160 13.37 -12.27 -2.06
CA GLU A 160 12.77 -13.09 -3.13
C GLU A 160 11.30 -13.44 -2.80
N ARG A 161 11.00 -13.85 -1.56
CA ARG A 161 9.61 -14.10 -1.14
C ARG A 161 8.73 -12.88 -1.27
N GLN A 162 9.24 -11.70 -0.88
CA GLN A 162 8.51 -10.44 -1.00
C GLN A 162 8.23 -10.08 -2.46
N LEU A 163 9.21 -10.28 -3.35
CA LEU A 163 9.01 -10.07 -4.78
C LEU A 163 8.08 -11.10 -5.42
N VAL A 164 8.07 -12.36 -4.96
CA VAL A 164 7.08 -13.36 -5.40
C VAL A 164 5.67 -12.94 -4.97
N SER A 165 5.51 -12.46 -3.73
CA SER A 165 4.24 -11.92 -3.24
C SER A 165 3.76 -10.74 -4.11
N LEU A 166 4.67 -9.82 -4.45
CA LEU A 166 4.38 -8.72 -5.37
C LEU A 166 4.01 -9.23 -6.78
N ALA A 167 4.75 -10.19 -7.33
CA ALA A 167 4.47 -10.80 -8.63
C ALA A 167 3.07 -11.43 -8.69
N SER A 168 2.66 -12.13 -7.62
CA SER A 168 1.31 -12.71 -7.50
C SER A 168 0.20 -11.63 -7.45
N VAL A 169 0.50 -10.45 -6.87
CA VAL A 169 -0.41 -9.29 -6.90
C VAL A 169 -0.46 -8.68 -8.29
N LEU A 170 0.69 -8.48 -8.96
CA LEU A 170 0.76 -7.90 -10.30
C LEU A 170 0.05 -8.76 -11.35
N ALA A 171 -0.03 -10.07 -11.15
CA ALA A 171 -0.71 -11.01 -12.05
C ALA A 171 -2.19 -10.68 -12.29
N VAL A 172 -2.86 -10.00 -11.36
CA VAL A 172 -4.25 -9.56 -11.53
C VAL A 172 -4.38 -8.16 -12.14
N GLU A 173 -3.26 -7.51 -12.47
CA GLU A 173 -3.16 -6.18 -13.08
C GLU A 173 -3.95 -5.11 -12.29
N PRO A 174 -3.66 -4.94 -11.00
CA PRO A 174 -4.33 -3.92 -10.21
C PRO A 174 -3.91 -2.51 -10.68
N SER A 175 -4.79 -1.52 -10.54
CA SER A 175 -4.45 -0.11 -10.74
C SER A 175 -3.76 0.49 -9.50
N VAL A 176 -4.08 -0.03 -8.31
CA VAL A 176 -3.54 0.39 -7.02
C VAL A 176 -2.88 -0.79 -6.31
N ILE A 177 -1.69 -0.57 -5.76
CA ILE A 177 -0.99 -1.50 -4.89
C ILE A 177 -0.93 -0.91 -3.48
N LEU A 178 -1.46 -1.63 -2.52
CA LEU A 178 -1.32 -1.35 -1.10
C LEU A 178 -0.19 -2.20 -0.55
N ALA A 179 0.82 -1.59 0.04
CA ALA A 179 1.96 -2.30 0.61
C ALA A 179 2.05 -2.01 2.13
N ASP A 180 1.89 -3.05 2.94
CA ASP A 180 1.92 -2.93 4.38
C ASP A 180 3.28 -3.41 4.90
N GLU A 181 4.16 -2.46 5.24
CA GLU A 181 5.50 -2.70 5.77
C GLU A 181 6.35 -3.68 4.90
N PRO A 182 6.48 -3.45 3.58
CA PRO A 182 7.04 -4.43 2.66
C PRO A 182 8.54 -4.71 2.83
N THR A 183 9.25 -3.86 3.57
CA THR A 183 10.70 -3.98 3.84
C THR A 183 11.00 -4.46 5.26
N THR A 184 9.97 -4.65 6.10
CA THR A 184 10.13 -5.17 7.46
C THR A 184 10.72 -6.58 7.43
N LEU A 185 11.63 -6.89 8.35
CA LEU A 185 12.35 -8.17 8.45
C LEU A 185 13.32 -8.47 7.28
N LEU A 186 13.57 -7.51 6.40
CA LEU A 186 14.54 -7.64 5.32
C LEU A 186 15.90 -7.02 5.73
N ASP A 187 16.98 -7.68 5.34
CA ASP A 187 18.32 -7.07 5.38
C ASP A 187 18.46 -5.97 4.32
N LEU A 188 19.53 -5.20 4.40
CA LEU A 188 19.76 -4.04 3.52
C LEU A 188 19.66 -4.41 2.03
N ARG A 189 20.29 -5.52 1.61
CA ARG A 189 20.28 -5.96 0.21
C ARG A 189 18.86 -6.27 -0.28
N ASN A 190 18.09 -6.99 0.54
CA ASN A 190 16.73 -7.36 0.20
C ASN A 190 15.78 -6.15 0.22
N ARG A 191 16.01 -5.15 1.09
CA ARG A 191 15.27 -3.86 1.06
C ARG A 191 15.49 -3.14 -0.25
N GLU A 192 16.74 -3.04 -0.72
CA GLU A 192 17.07 -2.42 -2.00
C GLU A 192 16.38 -3.13 -3.17
N MET A 193 16.33 -4.46 -3.16
CA MET A 193 15.62 -5.23 -4.19
C MET A 193 14.13 -4.85 -4.25
N VAL A 194 13.47 -4.77 -3.10
CA VAL A 194 12.05 -4.37 -3.02
C VAL A 194 11.85 -2.91 -3.44
N ARG A 195 12.73 -2.00 -2.99
CA ARG A 195 12.67 -0.58 -3.38
C ARG A 195 12.78 -0.42 -4.89
N HIS A 196 13.78 -1.04 -5.52
CA HIS A 196 13.95 -1.01 -6.98
C HIS A 196 12.77 -1.64 -7.73
N ALA A 197 12.14 -2.70 -7.18
CA ALA A 197 10.93 -3.24 -7.78
C ALA A 197 9.80 -2.21 -7.78
N PHE A 198 9.55 -1.54 -6.64
CA PHE A 198 8.51 -0.50 -6.52
C PHE A 198 8.76 0.70 -7.44
N GLU A 199 10.01 1.13 -7.61
CA GLU A 199 10.37 2.23 -8.51
C GLU A 199 10.01 1.98 -9.98
N ARG A 200 10.00 0.71 -10.40
CA ARG A 200 9.70 0.31 -11.79
C ARG A 200 8.21 0.11 -12.07
N LEU A 201 7.37 0.05 -11.04
CA LEU A 201 5.94 -0.18 -11.20
C LEU A 201 5.24 1.06 -11.76
N ASP A 202 4.31 0.85 -12.68
CA ASP A 202 3.46 1.91 -13.22
C ASP A 202 2.19 2.14 -12.40
N GLN A 203 1.82 1.20 -11.55
CA GLN A 203 0.67 1.26 -10.66
C GLN A 203 0.81 2.38 -9.63
N GLN A 204 -0.32 2.90 -9.17
CA GLN A 204 -0.34 3.73 -7.97
C GLN A 204 0.02 2.89 -6.75
N ILE A 205 0.87 3.41 -5.87
CA ILE A 205 1.31 2.72 -4.66
C ILE A 205 0.95 3.55 -3.43
N LEU A 206 0.20 2.95 -2.50
CA LEU A 206 0.02 3.45 -1.15
C LEU A 206 0.74 2.49 -0.19
N CYS A 207 1.82 2.96 0.44
CA CYS A 207 2.73 2.13 1.23
C CYS A 207 2.78 2.60 2.68
N CYS A 208 2.42 1.74 3.63
CA CYS A 208 2.76 1.95 5.04
C CYS A 208 4.16 1.46 5.31
N THR A 209 5.01 2.29 5.92
CA THR A 209 6.37 1.88 6.26
C THR A 209 6.96 2.69 7.41
N HIS A 210 7.86 2.07 8.16
CA HIS A 210 8.76 2.74 9.09
C HIS A 210 10.16 2.98 8.48
N ASP A 211 10.38 2.48 7.25
CA ASP A 211 11.60 2.70 6.47
C ASP A 211 11.55 4.09 5.82
N LEU A 212 12.22 5.05 6.45
CA LEU A 212 12.21 6.45 6.01
C LEU A 212 13.00 6.65 4.70
N GLU A 213 13.90 5.74 4.34
CA GLU A 213 14.61 5.80 3.06
C GLU A 213 13.67 5.38 1.92
N LEU A 214 12.87 4.33 2.14
CA LEU A 214 11.81 3.97 1.21
C LEU A 214 10.78 5.11 1.09
N ALA A 215 10.32 5.67 2.20
CA ALA A 215 9.35 6.77 2.21
C ALA A 215 9.88 8.01 1.47
N ALA A 216 11.19 8.30 1.57
CA ALA A 216 11.82 9.44 0.90
C ALA A 216 11.84 9.31 -0.64
N SER A 217 11.68 8.11 -1.20
CA SER A 217 11.61 7.88 -2.64
C SER A 217 10.20 8.05 -3.23
N PHE A 218 9.21 8.39 -2.40
CA PHE A 218 7.81 8.55 -2.80
C PHE A 218 7.50 10.02 -3.17
N ASP A 219 6.36 10.25 -3.82
CA ASP A 219 5.94 11.59 -4.27
C ASP A 219 5.33 12.41 -3.14
N ARG A 220 4.71 11.74 -2.16
CA ARG A 220 4.04 12.35 -1.00
C ARG A 220 4.16 11.46 0.22
N VAL A 221 4.29 12.05 1.39
CA VAL A 221 4.33 11.34 2.67
C VAL A 221 3.23 11.86 3.59
N LEU A 222 2.53 10.92 4.21
CA LEU A 222 1.57 11.16 5.28
C LEU A 222 2.17 10.68 6.61
N ALA A 223 2.27 11.54 7.61
CA ALA A 223 2.65 11.12 8.96
C ALA A 223 1.39 10.89 9.79
N VAL A 224 1.25 9.68 10.35
CA VAL A 224 0.11 9.28 11.15
C VAL A 224 0.54 9.01 12.58
N GLU A 225 -0.09 9.69 13.54
CA GLU A 225 0.13 9.52 14.97
C GLU A 225 -1.23 9.45 15.70
N ASP A 226 -1.41 8.51 16.61
CA ASP A 226 -2.64 8.33 17.39
C ASP A 226 -3.94 8.36 16.56
N GLY A 227 -3.92 7.68 15.41
CA GLY A 227 -5.05 7.61 14.49
C GLY A 227 -5.38 8.90 13.73
N ARG A 228 -4.44 9.83 13.63
CA ARG A 228 -4.59 11.12 12.94
C ARG A 228 -3.47 11.35 11.95
N ILE A 229 -3.78 11.97 10.83
CA ILE A 229 -2.76 12.52 9.94
C ILE A 229 -2.29 13.83 10.59
N VAL A 230 -1.02 13.85 11.05
CA VAL A 230 -0.42 14.99 11.74
C VAL A 230 0.45 15.84 10.81
N ASP A 231 0.86 15.26 9.69
CA ASP A 231 1.63 15.94 8.66
C ASP A 231 1.37 15.30 7.28
N ASP A 232 1.47 16.09 6.20
CA ASP A 232 1.10 15.69 4.87
C ASP A 232 1.80 16.58 3.83
N GLY A 233 2.58 16.01 2.93
CA GLY A 233 3.25 16.79 1.89
C GLY A 233 4.54 16.19 1.35
N ASP A 234 5.52 17.06 1.07
CA ASP A 234 6.83 16.69 0.53
C ASP A 234 7.57 15.71 1.44
N PRO A 235 8.13 14.63 0.88
CA PRO A 235 8.81 13.60 1.66
C PRO A 235 9.95 14.16 2.53
N GLY A 236 10.76 15.08 2.01
CA GLY A 236 11.89 15.64 2.75
C GLY A 236 11.44 16.44 3.97
N GLU A 237 10.40 17.28 3.82
CA GLU A 237 9.83 18.08 4.90
C GLU A 237 9.15 17.21 5.95
N VAL A 238 8.22 16.34 5.54
CA VAL A 238 7.44 15.50 6.45
C VAL A 238 8.33 14.55 7.24
N ILE A 239 9.34 13.93 6.60
CA ILE A 239 10.29 13.02 7.27
C ILE A 239 11.16 13.78 8.28
N ALA A 240 11.62 15.00 7.93
CA ALA A 240 12.42 15.82 8.84
C ALA A 240 11.62 16.19 10.10
N ASP A 241 10.38 16.66 9.92
CA ASP A 241 9.49 17.02 11.02
C ASP A 241 9.10 15.79 11.87
N TYR A 242 8.85 14.64 11.22
CA TYR A 242 8.60 13.37 11.93
C TYR A 242 9.79 12.97 12.80
N ARG A 243 11.03 13.01 12.26
CA ARG A 243 12.24 12.72 13.04
C ARG A 243 12.40 13.66 14.24
N ALA A 244 12.17 14.96 14.04
CA ALA A 244 12.26 15.96 15.11
C ALA A 244 11.24 15.65 16.23
N ARG A 245 9.99 15.30 15.90
CA ARG A 245 8.97 14.90 16.88
C ARG A 245 9.36 13.64 17.66
N MET A 246 9.87 12.62 16.96
CA MET A 246 10.26 11.35 17.62
C MET A 246 11.45 11.51 18.56
N VAL A 247 12.44 12.38 18.24
CA VAL A 247 13.61 12.64 19.09
C VAL A 247 13.27 13.51 20.28
N SER A 248 12.38 14.50 20.13
CA SER A 248 12.00 15.43 21.21
C SER A 248 11.09 14.82 22.28
N GLY A 249 10.60 13.59 22.08
CA GLY A 249 9.65 12.93 22.98
C GLY A 249 8.30 13.65 23.10
N GLN A 250 8.04 14.65 22.26
CA GLN A 250 6.79 15.39 22.19
C GLN A 250 5.88 14.71 21.13
N GLY A 251 5.36 13.55 21.44
CA GLY A 251 4.17 13.01 20.77
C GLY A 251 2.96 13.85 21.18
N GLY A 252 2.85 15.06 20.65
CA GLY A 252 1.77 16.00 20.92
C GLY A 252 1.63 16.97 19.76
N VAL A 253 0.45 16.97 19.19
CA VAL A 253 0.01 17.76 18.04
C VAL A 253 0.45 19.23 18.15
N VAL A 254 1.38 19.66 17.32
CA VAL A 254 1.55 21.10 16.99
C VAL A 254 0.81 21.31 15.65
N PRO A 255 -0.37 21.96 15.65
CA PRO A 255 -1.05 22.25 14.39
C PRO A 255 -0.23 23.26 13.58
N ARG A 256 0.19 22.90 12.36
CA ARG A 256 0.72 23.89 11.41
C ARG A 256 -0.34 24.95 11.15
N ARG A 257 0.04 26.21 11.28
CA ARG A 257 -0.77 27.38 10.88
C ARG A 257 -1.12 27.23 9.40
N GLY A 258 -2.43 27.19 9.13
CA GLY A 258 -2.99 27.10 7.79
C GLY A 258 -2.35 28.08 6.82
N GLY A 259 -2.05 27.60 5.62
CA GLY A 259 -1.61 28.41 4.50
C GLY A 259 -2.57 29.56 4.26
N GLN A 260 -2.03 30.76 4.24
CA GLN A 260 -2.79 31.98 3.92
C GLN A 260 -3.33 31.85 2.50
N ASP A 261 -4.65 31.87 2.42
CA ASP A 261 -5.40 32.20 1.21
C ASP A 261 -4.77 33.42 0.51
N LYS A 262 -4.20 33.18 -0.67
CA LYS A 262 -3.83 34.27 -1.58
C LYS A 262 -4.92 34.41 -2.62
N SER A 263 -6.06 34.95 -2.20
CA SER A 263 -7.01 35.62 -3.08
C SER A 263 -6.79 37.13 -2.99
N ARG A 264 -6.07 37.67 -3.96
CA ARG A 264 -6.26 39.04 -4.50
C ARG A 264 -5.71 39.10 -5.92
#